data_00190e56d71d218194464adeae670a16
#
_entry.id   00190e56d71d218194464adeae670a16
#
_cell.length_a   1.000
_cell.length_b   1.000
_cell.length_c   1.000
_cell.angle_alpha   90.00
_cell.angle_beta   90.00
_cell.angle_gamma   90.00
#
_symmetry.space_group_name_H-M   'P 1'
#
loop_
_entity.id
_entity.type
_entity.pdbx_description
1 polymer ?
#
loop_
_entity_poly.entity_id
_entity_poly.type
_entity_poly.pdbx_seq_one_letter_code
_entity_poly.pdbx_strand_id
1 'polypeptide(L)'
;MIFDYQAEIKTADVVHWNNGLWDVCDIFGDGPFSSLDEYIKNMLRIADILLEWGCKVVFATTTPTHPDYTYAAYERTIEYNNSLIPELRKRGIIINDLFETMDKHRIDCICEDQIHLNEKGIDICAEQVVNTIRDALKEQE
;
A
#
# COMPACT_ATOMS: atom_id res chain seq x y z
N MET A 1 14.98 0.99 -8.00
CA MET A 1 13.66 1.53 -8.44
C MET A 1 13.36 2.89 -7.84
N ILE A 2 13.22 3.08 -6.51
CA ILE A 2 12.97 4.43 -5.93
C ILE A 2 14.07 5.43 -6.30
N PHE A 3 15.33 5.02 -6.35
CA PHE A 3 16.46 5.88 -6.73
C PHE A 3 16.53 6.19 -8.23
N ASP A 4 15.93 5.36 -9.08
CA ASP A 4 15.90 5.58 -10.53
C ASP A 4 14.98 6.76 -10.90
N TYR A 5 13.98 7.03 -10.06
CA TYR A 5 13.00 8.11 -10.20
C TYR A 5 13.18 9.22 -9.16
N GLN A 6 14.36 9.32 -8.55
CA GLN A 6 14.62 10.28 -7.47
C GLN A 6 14.37 11.74 -7.88
N ALA A 7 14.70 12.09 -9.12
CA ALA A 7 14.54 13.45 -9.62
C ALA A 7 13.06 13.85 -9.71
N GLU A 8 12.23 12.96 -10.24
CA GLU A 8 10.79 13.14 -10.36
C GLU A 8 10.10 13.13 -8.99
N ILE A 9 10.48 12.19 -8.14
CA ILE A 9 9.90 12.07 -6.79
C ILE A 9 10.17 13.32 -5.95
N LYS A 10 11.39 13.87 -6.01
CA LYS A 10 11.76 15.09 -5.26
C LYS A 10 11.02 16.35 -5.71
N THR A 11 10.43 16.35 -6.88
CA THR A 11 9.68 17.50 -7.42
C THR A 11 8.16 17.28 -7.35
N ALA A 12 7.71 16.15 -6.85
CA ALA A 12 6.28 15.84 -6.69
C ALA A 12 5.71 16.53 -5.44
N ASP A 13 4.54 17.14 -5.58
CA ASP A 13 3.82 17.74 -4.44
C ASP A 13 3.35 16.65 -3.45
N VAL A 14 2.95 15.48 -3.96
CA VAL A 14 2.53 14.32 -3.16
C VAL A 14 3.07 13.04 -3.79
N VAL A 15 3.61 12.17 -2.97
CA VAL A 15 3.98 10.80 -3.35
C VAL A 15 2.96 9.83 -2.78
N HIS A 16 2.13 9.25 -3.64
CA HIS A 16 1.23 8.15 -3.27
C HIS A 16 1.94 6.82 -3.51
N TRP A 17 2.14 6.05 -2.45
CA TRP A 17 2.98 4.86 -2.45
C TRP A 17 2.23 3.63 -1.93
N ASN A 18 2.40 2.51 -2.62
CA ASN A 18 1.91 1.20 -2.20
C ASN A 18 2.93 0.11 -2.55
N ASN A 19 3.11 -0.84 -1.67
CA ASN A 19 3.66 -2.17 -1.93
C ASN A 19 3.36 -3.09 -0.73
N GLY A 20 3.55 -4.40 -0.91
CA GLY A 20 3.35 -5.36 0.18
C GLY A 20 2.72 -6.68 -0.27
N LEU A 21 2.01 -6.72 -1.40
CA LEU A 21 1.31 -7.95 -1.80
C LEU A 21 2.29 -9.11 -2.05
N TRP A 22 3.42 -8.85 -2.68
CA TRP A 22 4.47 -9.86 -2.84
C TRP A 22 5.12 -10.25 -1.52
N ASP A 23 5.31 -9.28 -0.61
CA ASP A 23 5.93 -9.53 0.69
C ASP A 23 5.14 -10.55 1.52
N VAL A 24 3.80 -10.52 1.44
CA VAL A 24 2.91 -11.44 2.17
C VAL A 24 2.66 -12.77 1.46
N CYS A 25 3.08 -12.92 0.19
CA CYS A 25 2.87 -14.15 -0.56
C CYS A 25 3.77 -15.29 -0.07
N ASP A 26 3.19 -16.49 -0.03
CA ASP A 26 3.86 -17.76 0.27
C ASP A 26 3.60 -18.73 -0.88
N ILE A 27 4.39 -18.64 -1.94
CA ILE A 27 4.17 -19.43 -3.16
C ILE A 27 4.76 -20.85 -3.01
N PHE A 28 5.81 -20.99 -2.20
CA PHE A 28 6.56 -22.24 -2.07
C PHE A 28 6.21 -23.04 -0.81
N GLY A 29 5.37 -22.47 0.08
CA GLY A 29 4.97 -23.14 1.33
C GLY A 29 6.05 -23.12 2.41
N ASP A 30 7.07 -22.28 2.26
CA ASP A 30 8.18 -22.11 3.20
C ASP A 30 8.11 -20.77 3.97
N GLY A 31 7.06 -20.02 3.77
CA GLY A 31 6.77 -18.73 4.42
C GLY A 31 6.65 -17.56 3.44
N PRO A 32 6.34 -16.36 3.93
CA PRO A 32 6.20 -15.18 3.11
C PRO A 32 7.55 -14.77 2.50
N PHE A 33 7.53 -14.08 1.35
CA PHE A 33 8.76 -13.57 0.71
C PHE A 33 9.56 -12.63 1.59
N SER A 34 8.89 -11.84 2.42
CA SER A 34 9.53 -11.04 3.47
C SER A 34 8.91 -11.40 4.81
N SER A 35 9.72 -11.71 5.81
CA SER A 35 9.22 -11.79 7.18
C SER A 35 8.62 -10.45 7.62
N LEU A 36 7.72 -10.45 8.61
CA LEU A 36 7.10 -9.22 9.10
C LEU A 36 8.15 -8.17 9.51
N ASP A 37 9.19 -8.60 10.22
CA ASP A 37 10.28 -7.72 10.68
C ASP A 37 11.05 -7.09 9.51
N GLU A 38 11.37 -7.88 8.48
CA GLU A 38 12.05 -7.40 7.27
C GLU A 38 11.17 -6.44 6.48
N TYR A 39 9.89 -6.78 6.32
CA TYR A 39 8.90 -5.90 5.67
C TYR A 39 8.84 -4.55 6.38
N ILE A 40 8.57 -4.53 7.68
CA ILE A 40 8.49 -3.28 8.46
C ILE A 40 9.78 -2.47 8.34
N LYS A 41 10.95 -3.11 8.51
CA LYS A 41 12.25 -2.43 8.39
C LYS A 41 12.45 -1.79 7.01
N ASN A 42 12.10 -2.50 5.94
CA ASN A 42 12.25 -2.00 4.57
C ASN A 42 11.26 -0.86 4.28
N MET A 43 10.00 -1.00 4.72
CA MET A 43 8.98 0.02 4.54
C MET A 43 9.32 1.32 5.27
N LEU A 44 9.79 1.23 6.51
CA LEU A 44 10.21 2.40 7.27
C LEU A 44 11.44 3.07 6.65
N ARG A 45 12.37 2.29 6.10
CA ARG A 45 13.51 2.86 5.37
C ARG A 45 13.08 3.63 4.12
N ILE A 46 12.10 3.12 3.35
CA ILE A 46 11.53 3.83 2.20
C ILE A 46 10.85 5.12 2.67
N ALA A 47 10.03 5.02 3.72
CA ALA A 47 9.35 6.16 4.32
C ALA A 47 10.35 7.27 4.73
N ASP A 48 11.39 6.91 5.46
CA ASP A 48 12.41 7.86 5.95
C ASP A 48 13.15 8.53 4.76
N ILE A 49 13.45 7.79 3.69
CA ILE A 49 14.06 8.35 2.46
C ILE A 49 13.12 9.35 1.79
N LEU A 50 11.83 9.03 1.61
CA LEU A 50 10.87 9.93 0.99
C LEU A 50 10.69 11.22 1.81
N LEU A 51 10.65 11.10 3.13
CA LEU A 51 10.55 12.26 4.03
C LEU A 51 11.84 13.10 4.01
N GLU A 52 13.03 12.47 3.98
CA GLU A 52 14.31 13.17 3.83
C GLU A 52 14.39 13.94 2.51
N TRP A 53 13.75 13.45 1.45
CA TRP A 53 13.64 14.15 0.18
C TRP A 53 12.62 15.30 0.19
N GLY A 54 11.92 15.51 1.30
CA GLY A 54 10.94 16.58 1.48
C GLY A 54 9.57 16.28 0.89
N CYS A 55 9.29 15.02 0.57
CA CYS A 55 8.02 14.62 -0.02
C CYS A 55 6.90 14.63 1.02
N LYS A 56 5.70 15.07 0.63
CA LYS A 56 4.47 14.72 1.32
C LYS A 56 4.06 13.31 0.89
N VAL A 57 3.96 12.39 1.85
CA VAL A 57 3.78 10.97 1.55
C VAL A 57 2.39 10.50 1.97
N VAL A 58 1.72 9.81 1.05
CA VAL A 58 0.51 9.04 1.29
C VAL A 58 0.86 7.56 1.08
N PHE A 59 0.64 6.74 2.09
CA PHE A 59 0.78 5.29 1.98
C PHE A 59 -0.59 4.64 1.80
N ALA A 60 -0.76 3.87 0.73
CA ALA A 60 -1.93 3.03 0.53
C ALA A 60 -1.68 1.63 1.10
N THR A 61 -2.58 1.15 1.94
CA THR A 61 -2.50 -0.20 2.51
C THR A 61 -2.55 -1.26 1.41
N THR A 62 -1.86 -2.38 1.64
CA THR A 62 -1.91 -3.55 0.74
C THR A 62 -3.34 -4.06 0.67
N THR A 63 -3.91 -4.13 -0.53
CA THR A 63 -5.27 -4.60 -0.77
C THR A 63 -5.40 -6.11 -0.54
N PRO A 64 -6.59 -6.60 -0.15
CA PRO A 64 -6.84 -8.03 -0.05
C PRO A 64 -6.92 -8.66 -1.44
N THR A 65 -6.63 -9.96 -1.52
CA THR A 65 -6.86 -10.80 -2.71
C THR A 65 -8.26 -11.42 -2.68
N HIS A 66 -8.67 -12.06 -3.78
CA HIS A 66 -9.91 -12.86 -3.82
C HIS A 66 -9.87 -13.94 -2.72
N PRO A 67 -11.03 -14.29 -2.11
CA PRO A 67 -11.07 -15.31 -1.05
C PRO A 67 -10.48 -16.67 -1.44
N ASP A 68 -10.54 -17.03 -2.71
CA ASP A 68 -10.02 -18.30 -3.23
C ASP A 68 -8.49 -18.27 -3.52
N TYR A 69 -7.84 -17.09 -3.41
CA TYR A 69 -6.40 -16.99 -3.61
C TYR A 69 -5.65 -17.50 -2.38
N THR A 70 -4.89 -18.58 -2.56
CA THR A 70 -4.27 -19.31 -1.45
C THR A 70 -2.84 -18.89 -1.12
N TYR A 71 -2.16 -18.17 -2.01
CA TYR A 71 -0.74 -17.80 -1.82
C TYR A 71 -0.52 -16.54 -0.98
N ALA A 72 -1.50 -15.65 -0.88
CA ALA A 72 -1.44 -14.51 0.04
C ALA A 72 -2.49 -14.70 1.13
N ALA A 73 -2.06 -15.09 2.32
CA ALA A 73 -2.95 -15.27 3.45
C ALA A 73 -3.60 -13.94 3.83
N TYR A 74 -4.91 -13.91 3.88
CA TYR A 74 -5.70 -12.73 4.25
C TYR A 74 -5.29 -12.17 5.62
N GLU A 75 -5.16 -13.06 6.61
CA GLU A 75 -4.76 -12.69 7.97
C GLU A 75 -3.35 -12.10 8.00
N ARG A 76 -2.44 -12.58 7.16
CA ARG A 76 -1.08 -12.03 7.05
C ARG A 76 -1.10 -10.63 6.46
N THR A 77 -1.94 -10.37 5.46
CA THR A 77 -2.10 -9.01 4.90
C THR A 77 -2.61 -8.03 5.97
N ILE A 78 -3.58 -8.46 6.79
CA ILE A 78 -4.07 -7.67 7.93
C ILE A 78 -2.94 -7.42 8.94
N GLU A 79 -2.19 -8.44 9.32
CA GLU A 79 -1.09 -8.34 10.27
C GLU A 79 -0.03 -7.34 9.81
N TYR A 80 0.39 -7.42 8.54
CA TYR A 80 1.40 -6.53 7.96
C TYR A 80 0.92 -5.09 7.89
N ASN A 81 -0.30 -4.86 7.40
CA ASN A 81 -0.90 -3.52 7.39
C ASN A 81 -1.00 -2.95 8.81
N ASN A 82 -1.56 -3.70 9.76
CA ASN A 82 -1.77 -3.25 11.14
C ASN A 82 -0.45 -2.97 11.87
N SER A 83 0.60 -3.72 11.57
CA SER A 83 1.92 -3.52 12.18
C SER A 83 2.64 -2.29 11.60
N LEU A 84 2.45 -1.99 10.32
CA LEU A 84 3.11 -0.89 9.64
C LEU A 84 2.43 0.47 9.88
N ILE A 85 1.10 0.53 9.82
CA ILE A 85 0.31 1.77 9.90
C ILE A 85 0.68 2.66 11.10
N PRO A 86 0.79 2.16 12.35
CA PRO A 86 1.13 2.99 13.49
C PRO A 86 2.51 3.65 13.35
N GLU A 87 3.46 2.95 12.78
CA GLU A 87 4.83 3.45 12.59
C GLU A 87 4.92 4.52 11.49
N LEU A 88 4.12 4.39 10.43
CA LEU A 88 3.99 5.41 9.39
C LEU A 88 3.28 6.67 9.92
N ARG A 89 2.22 6.50 10.70
CA ARG A 89 1.50 7.62 11.34
C ARG A 89 2.39 8.42 12.28
N LYS A 90 3.27 7.78 13.06
CA LYS A 90 4.27 8.47 13.90
C LYS A 90 5.22 9.36 13.10
N ARG A 91 5.42 9.07 11.82
CA ARG A 91 6.24 9.83 10.87
C ARG A 91 5.47 10.93 10.13
N GLY A 92 4.19 11.12 10.44
CA GLY A 92 3.33 12.08 9.75
C GLY A 92 2.87 11.63 8.36
N ILE A 93 3.01 10.35 8.02
CA ILE A 93 2.57 9.81 6.73
C ILE A 93 1.05 9.61 6.77
N ILE A 94 0.38 10.10 5.74
CA ILE A 94 -1.06 9.94 5.55
C ILE A 94 -1.35 8.51 5.12
N ILE A 95 -2.36 7.89 5.72
CA ILE A 95 -2.77 6.53 5.37
C ILE A 95 -4.02 6.56 4.51
N ASN A 96 -3.91 5.99 3.31
CA ASN A 96 -5.04 5.69 2.43
C ASN A 96 -5.41 4.21 2.58
N ASP A 97 -6.45 3.92 3.35
CA ASP A 97 -6.82 2.54 3.66
C ASP A 97 -7.63 1.89 2.53
N LEU A 98 -6.92 1.48 1.48
CA LEU A 98 -7.50 0.73 0.37
C LEU A 98 -7.85 -0.71 0.76
N PHE A 99 -7.21 -1.27 1.80
CA PHE A 99 -7.57 -2.60 2.30
C PHE A 99 -9.02 -2.60 2.83
N GLU A 100 -9.36 -1.69 3.73
CA GLU A 100 -10.70 -1.61 4.30
C GLU A 100 -11.77 -1.40 3.23
N THR A 101 -11.48 -0.59 2.23
CA THR A 101 -12.40 -0.33 1.12
C THR A 101 -12.59 -1.57 0.26
N MET A 102 -11.52 -2.24 -0.13
CA MET A 102 -11.58 -3.40 -1.03
C MET A 102 -12.03 -4.68 -0.33
N ASP A 103 -11.86 -4.79 0.98
CA ASP A 103 -12.28 -5.97 1.73
C ASP A 103 -13.79 -6.23 1.63
N LYS A 104 -14.58 -5.18 1.52
CA LYS A 104 -16.04 -5.23 1.30
C LYS A 104 -16.42 -5.70 -0.12
N HIS A 105 -15.47 -5.76 -1.03
CA HIS A 105 -15.66 -5.98 -2.46
C HIS A 105 -14.79 -7.12 -3.04
N ARG A 106 -14.20 -7.95 -2.18
CA ARG A 106 -13.24 -9.01 -2.58
C ARG A 106 -13.75 -9.98 -3.64
N ILE A 107 -15.08 -10.17 -3.75
CA ILE A 107 -15.67 -11.13 -4.69
C ILE A 107 -15.93 -10.46 -6.04
N ASP A 108 -16.43 -9.23 -6.05
CA ASP A 108 -16.97 -8.58 -7.24
C ASP A 108 -16.05 -7.54 -7.89
N CYS A 109 -14.93 -7.23 -7.22
CA CYS A 109 -13.98 -6.20 -7.68
C CYS A 109 -12.57 -6.73 -8.00
N ILE A 110 -12.36 -8.04 -7.96
CA ILE A 110 -11.08 -8.68 -8.30
C ILE A 110 -11.23 -9.48 -9.60
N CYS A 111 -10.18 -9.46 -10.45
CA CYS A 111 -10.14 -10.21 -11.70
C CYS A 111 -10.12 -11.73 -11.49
N GLU A 112 -10.26 -12.47 -12.59
CA GLU A 112 -10.18 -13.93 -12.59
C GLU A 112 -8.82 -14.48 -12.12
N ASP A 113 -7.76 -13.67 -12.17
CA ASP A 113 -6.46 -14.03 -11.63
C ASP A 113 -6.39 -13.99 -10.09
N GLN A 114 -7.48 -13.56 -9.46
CA GLN A 114 -7.67 -13.52 -8.01
C GLN A 114 -6.80 -12.50 -7.26
N ILE A 115 -6.05 -11.67 -7.98
CA ILE A 115 -5.06 -10.72 -7.44
C ILE A 115 -5.38 -9.29 -7.83
N HIS A 116 -5.54 -9.04 -9.14
CA HIS A 116 -5.68 -7.68 -9.65
C HIS A 116 -7.12 -7.20 -9.58
N LEU A 117 -7.29 -5.89 -9.41
CA LEU A 117 -8.60 -5.25 -9.44
C LEU A 117 -9.16 -5.28 -10.87
N ASN A 118 -10.45 -5.58 -11.02
CA ASN A 118 -11.17 -5.36 -12.26
C ASN A 118 -11.56 -3.88 -12.41
N GLU A 119 -12.20 -3.50 -13.52
CA GLU A 119 -12.57 -2.10 -13.80
C GLU A 119 -13.35 -1.46 -12.64
N LYS A 120 -14.31 -2.18 -12.05
CA LYS A 120 -15.10 -1.69 -10.92
C LYS A 120 -14.23 -1.43 -9.68
N GLY A 121 -13.30 -2.34 -9.37
CA GLY A 121 -12.37 -2.19 -8.25
C GLY A 121 -11.38 -1.05 -8.49
N ILE A 122 -10.92 -0.87 -9.74
CA ILE A 122 -10.06 0.25 -10.14
C ILE A 122 -10.79 1.57 -9.92
N ASP A 123 -12.05 1.71 -10.35
CA ASP A 123 -12.83 2.94 -10.23
C ASP A 123 -13.02 3.33 -8.75
N ILE A 124 -13.38 2.37 -7.89
CA ILE A 124 -13.54 2.59 -6.44
C ILE A 124 -12.23 3.06 -5.81
N CYS A 125 -11.13 2.37 -6.09
CA CYS A 125 -9.81 2.75 -5.55
C CYS A 125 -9.34 4.10 -6.10
N ALA A 126 -9.54 4.36 -7.39
CA ALA A 126 -9.14 5.62 -8.02
C ALA A 126 -9.86 6.83 -7.41
N GLU A 127 -11.16 6.72 -7.15
CA GLU A 127 -11.93 7.76 -6.48
C GLU A 127 -11.36 8.07 -5.08
N GLN A 128 -11.07 7.04 -4.29
CA GLN A 128 -10.49 7.20 -2.96
C GLN A 128 -9.08 7.81 -3.03
N VAL A 129 -8.23 7.35 -3.96
CA VAL A 129 -6.88 7.89 -4.17
C VAL A 129 -6.92 9.37 -4.53
N VAL A 130 -7.80 9.76 -5.48
CA VAL A 130 -7.98 11.16 -5.89
C VAL A 130 -8.41 12.03 -4.72
N ASN A 131 -9.36 11.57 -3.92
CA ASN A 131 -9.83 12.33 -2.75
C ASN A 131 -8.72 12.47 -1.71
N THR A 132 -8.00 11.41 -1.40
CA THR A 132 -6.88 11.44 -0.44
C THR A 132 -5.77 12.39 -0.90
N ILE A 133 -5.40 12.36 -2.18
CA ILE A 133 -4.38 13.27 -2.73
C ILE A 133 -4.85 14.73 -2.69
N ARG A 134 -6.12 15.02 -3.05
CA ARG A 134 -6.68 16.36 -2.98
C ARG A 134 -6.66 16.92 -1.55
N ASP A 135 -7.00 16.10 -0.56
CA ASP A 135 -6.98 16.53 0.83
C ASP A 135 -5.54 16.74 1.32
N ALA A 136 -4.63 15.86 0.92
CA ALA A 136 -3.20 16.04 1.20
C ALA A 136 -2.65 17.36 0.62
N LEU A 137 -3.08 17.79 -0.57
CA LEU A 137 -2.65 19.05 -1.16
C LEU A 137 -3.20 20.29 -0.43
N LYS A 138 -4.45 20.26 0.05
CA LYS A 138 -5.06 21.37 0.80
C LYS A 138 -4.37 21.69 2.13
N GLU A 139 -3.77 20.71 2.77
CA GLU A 139 -3.03 20.91 4.03
C GLU A 139 -1.68 21.64 3.82
N GLN A 140 -1.35 22.05 2.60
CA GLN A 140 -0.14 22.84 2.26
C GLN A 140 -0.44 24.34 2.13
N GLU A 141 -1.71 24.73 2.07
CA GLU A 141 -2.15 26.14 2.04
C GLU A 141 -2.34 26.69 3.47
#